data_75d3958bea60fcd51c9eb6463dd5a737
#
_entry.id   75d3958bea60fcd51c9eb6463dd5a737
#
_cell.length_a   1.000
_cell.length_b   1.000
_cell.length_c   1.000
_cell.angle_alpha   90.00
_cell.angle_beta   90.00
_cell.angle_gamma   90.00
#
_symmetry.space_group_name_H-M   'P 1'
#
loop_
_entity.id
_entity.type
_entity.pdbx_description
1 polymer ?
#
loop_
_entity_poly.entity_id
_entity_poly.type
_entity_poly.pdbx_seq_one_letter_code
_entity_poly.pdbx_strand_id
1 'polypeptide(L)'
;MCIRDSAGVVRYTHSSLMVVGPHRIPIVQFLQEQASESLTHAQTAGEFLTGLDGHPSQKISKILETNDHSIKGILEESLEHEMAALDLYKELLMIVEGSSIYLEEYTRNLIGQEEQHQLELRKMLKDFS
;
A
#
# COMPACT_ATOMS: atom_id res chain seq x y z
N MET A 1 3.49 -1.25 -10.42
CA MET A 1 3.45 -1.66 -9.00
C MET A 1 4.52 -1.00 -8.17
N CYS A 2 5.80 -1.12 -8.52
CA CYS A 2 6.89 -0.52 -7.71
C CYS A 2 6.72 0.98 -7.48
N ILE A 3 6.29 1.74 -8.50
CA ILE A 3 6.10 3.20 -8.35
C ILE A 3 5.00 3.53 -7.34
N ARG A 4 3.98 2.67 -7.23
CA ARG A 4 2.90 2.86 -6.27
C ARG A 4 3.32 2.46 -4.87
N ASP A 5 4.06 1.37 -4.74
CA ASP A 5 4.60 0.94 -3.45
C ASP A 5 5.58 1.98 -2.89
N SER A 6 6.42 2.54 -3.76
CA SER A 6 7.33 3.63 -3.36
C SER A 6 6.55 4.87 -2.89
N ALA A 7 5.47 5.23 -3.58
CA ALA A 7 4.57 6.30 -3.14
C ALA A 7 3.95 5.97 -1.78
N GLY A 8 3.62 4.71 -1.53
CA GLY A 8 3.11 4.25 -0.24
C GLY A 8 4.11 4.48 0.89
N VAL A 9 5.39 4.21 0.67
CA VAL A 9 6.44 4.47 1.68
C VAL A 9 6.44 5.95 2.07
N VAL A 10 6.46 6.85 1.10
CA VAL A 10 6.48 8.29 1.33
C VAL A 10 5.20 8.73 2.04
N ARG A 11 4.05 8.33 1.51
CA ARG A 11 2.74 8.73 2.00
C ARG A 11 2.49 8.29 3.44
N TYR A 12 2.71 7.02 3.75
CA TYR A 12 2.48 6.49 5.10
C TYR A 12 3.48 7.05 6.11
N THR A 13 4.73 7.24 5.71
CA THR A 13 5.74 7.87 6.56
C THR A 13 5.32 9.30 6.91
N HIS A 14 4.94 10.09 5.91
CA HIS A 14 4.47 11.46 6.12
C HIS A 14 3.26 11.50 7.03
N SER A 15 2.24 10.69 6.76
CA SER A 15 1.03 10.63 7.56
C SER A 15 1.32 10.26 9.02
N SER A 16 2.25 9.34 9.25
CA SER A 16 2.62 8.93 10.61
C SER A 16 3.21 10.09 11.42
N LEU A 17 3.89 11.03 10.76
CA LEU A 17 4.47 12.20 11.43
C LEU A 17 3.41 13.25 11.77
N MET A 18 2.30 13.28 11.05
CA MET A 18 1.28 14.32 11.17
C MET A 18 0.17 13.99 12.17
N VAL A 19 0.04 12.74 12.59
CA VAL A 19 -1.02 12.33 13.52
C VAL A 19 -0.77 12.93 14.91
N VAL A 20 -1.79 13.58 15.47
CA VAL A 20 -1.78 14.15 16.83
C VAL A 20 -3.03 13.72 17.56
N GLY A 21 -3.03 13.89 18.88
CA GLY A 21 -4.21 13.66 19.72
C GLY A 21 -4.18 12.32 20.45
N PRO A 22 -5.27 11.99 21.19
CA PRO A 22 -5.28 10.85 22.11
C PRO A 22 -5.20 9.47 21.41
N HIS A 23 -5.52 9.39 20.14
CA HIS A 23 -5.45 8.13 19.38
C HIS A 23 -4.15 7.96 18.60
N ARG A 24 -3.16 8.84 18.85
CA ARG A 24 -1.94 8.90 18.06
C ARG A 24 -1.14 7.60 18.07
N ILE A 25 -0.89 7.03 19.25
CA ILE A 25 0.06 5.91 19.38
C ILE A 25 -0.31 4.72 18.51
N PRO A 26 -1.52 4.14 18.58
CA PRO A 26 -1.86 3.00 17.72
C PRO A 26 -1.96 3.37 16.24
N ILE A 27 -2.40 4.57 15.90
CA ILE A 27 -2.51 5.00 14.51
C ILE A 27 -1.12 5.19 13.88
N VAL A 28 -0.19 5.81 14.59
CA VAL A 28 1.19 5.97 14.12
C VAL A 28 1.85 4.60 13.91
N GLN A 29 1.67 3.69 14.85
CA GLN A 29 2.20 2.33 14.72
C GLN A 29 1.66 1.64 13.45
N PHE A 30 0.36 1.72 13.23
CA PHE A 30 -0.27 1.16 12.03
C PHE A 30 0.31 1.77 10.75
N LEU A 31 0.43 3.10 10.69
CA LEU A 31 0.95 3.79 9.49
C LEU A 31 2.42 3.45 9.23
N GLN A 32 3.23 3.32 10.28
CA GLN A 32 4.63 2.92 10.14
C GLN A 32 4.76 1.48 9.64
N GLU A 33 3.90 0.59 10.09
CA GLU A 33 3.83 -0.79 9.58
C GLU A 33 3.46 -0.81 8.10
N GLN A 34 2.51 0.01 7.69
CA GLN A 34 2.12 0.14 6.28
C GLN A 34 3.27 0.67 5.42
N ALA A 35 4.04 1.63 5.92
CA ALA A 35 5.22 2.14 5.21
C ALA A 35 6.27 1.02 5.03
N SER A 36 6.52 0.23 6.06
CA SER A 36 7.46 -0.89 6.01
C SER A 36 7.00 -1.97 5.04
N GLU A 37 5.72 -2.31 5.03
CA GLU A 37 5.16 -3.28 4.08
C GLU A 37 5.26 -2.78 2.64
N SER A 38 4.97 -1.50 2.39
CA SER A 38 5.12 -0.89 1.06
C SER A 38 6.55 -1.01 0.56
N LEU A 39 7.54 -0.78 1.42
CA LEU A 39 8.95 -0.94 1.06
C LEU A 39 9.27 -2.39 0.72
N THR A 40 8.80 -3.34 1.52
CA THR A 40 9.00 -4.76 1.28
C THR A 40 8.36 -5.19 -0.05
N HIS A 41 7.16 -4.72 -0.34
CA HIS A 41 6.48 -4.99 -1.62
C HIS A 41 7.28 -4.44 -2.80
N ALA A 42 7.79 -3.21 -2.69
CA ALA A 42 8.61 -2.60 -3.73
C ALA A 42 9.88 -3.42 -3.99
N GLN A 43 10.55 -3.85 -2.92
CA GLN A 43 11.76 -4.66 -3.03
C GLN A 43 11.47 -6.02 -3.68
N THR A 44 10.43 -6.70 -3.25
CA THR A 44 10.06 -8.02 -3.79
C THR A 44 9.66 -7.92 -5.26
N ALA A 45 8.82 -6.95 -5.61
CA ALA A 45 8.42 -6.72 -7.00
C ALA A 45 9.62 -6.37 -7.88
N GLY A 46 10.54 -5.55 -7.36
CA GLY A 46 11.77 -5.20 -8.06
C GLY A 46 12.67 -6.40 -8.30
N GLU A 47 12.81 -7.29 -7.33
CA GLU A 47 13.58 -8.52 -7.48
C GLU A 47 12.99 -9.44 -8.57
N PHE A 48 11.68 -9.60 -8.61
CA PHE A 48 11.02 -10.33 -9.68
C PHE A 48 11.28 -9.70 -11.04
N LEU A 49 11.11 -8.39 -11.14
CA LEU A 49 11.27 -7.68 -12.39
C LEU A 49 12.71 -7.80 -12.93
N THR A 50 13.70 -7.59 -12.08
CA THR A 50 15.12 -7.72 -12.47
C THR A 50 15.49 -9.17 -12.77
N GLY A 51 14.91 -10.14 -12.07
CA GLY A 51 15.08 -11.56 -12.36
C GLY A 51 14.52 -11.95 -13.73
N LEU A 52 13.57 -11.19 -14.26
CA LEU A 52 13.02 -11.37 -15.61
C LEU A 52 13.66 -10.43 -16.64
N ASP A 53 14.83 -9.88 -16.32
CA ASP A 53 15.60 -8.96 -17.17
C ASP A 53 14.92 -7.60 -17.41
N GLY A 54 13.95 -7.25 -16.56
CA GLY A 54 13.32 -5.94 -16.58
C GLY A 54 14.13 -4.90 -15.81
N HIS A 55 13.72 -3.64 -15.93
CA HIS A 55 14.36 -2.52 -15.23
C HIS A 55 13.30 -1.75 -14.43
N PRO A 56 13.36 -1.76 -13.09
CA PRO A 56 12.38 -1.01 -12.28
C PRO A 56 12.56 0.50 -12.47
N SER A 57 11.44 1.22 -12.52
CA SER A 57 11.45 2.67 -12.58
C SER A 57 11.82 3.26 -11.22
N GLN A 58 12.54 4.38 -11.24
CA GLN A 58 12.79 5.18 -10.03
C GLN A 58 11.65 6.17 -9.74
N LYS A 59 10.66 6.25 -10.63
CA LYS A 59 9.50 7.12 -10.43
C LYS A 59 8.64 6.62 -9.28
N ILE A 60 7.95 7.54 -8.63
CA ILE A 60 6.89 7.20 -7.68
C ILE A 60 5.56 7.70 -8.24
N SER A 61 4.45 7.06 -7.85
CA SER A 61 3.12 7.51 -8.22
C SER A 61 2.86 8.90 -7.63
N LYS A 62 2.05 9.70 -8.32
CA LYS A 62 1.70 11.04 -7.84
C LYS A 62 1.01 10.94 -6.48
N ILE A 63 1.47 11.77 -5.54
CA ILE A 63 0.90 11.90 -4.20
C ILE A 63 0.20 13.26 -4.15
N LEU A 64 -1.09 13.27 -3.80
CA LEU A 64 -1.83 14.50 -3.61
C LEU A 64 -1.55 15.04 -2.22
N GLU A 65 -1.08 16.29 -2.15
CA GLU A 65 -0.86 16.97 -0.87
C GLU A 65 -2.13 17.71 -0.48
N THR A 66 -3.03 17.00 0.21
CA THR A 66 -4.34 17.54 0.59
C THR A 66 -4.28 18.41 1.83
N ASN A 67 -3.21 18.29 2.62
CA ASN A 67 -3.04 18.97 3.90
C ASN A 67 -4.14 18.67 4.92
N ASP A 68 -4.89 17.59 4.73
CA ASP A 68 -5.83 17.10 5.71
C ASP A 68 -5.10 16.12 6.63
N HIS A 69 -4.78 16.58 7.85
CA HIS A 69 -4.05 15.81 8.84
C HIS A 69 -4.94 15.23 9.93
N SER A 70 -6.27 15.29 9.76
CA SER A 70 -7.19 14.60 10.66
C SER A 70 -7.00 13.09 10.53
N ILE A 71 -7.20 12.37 11.61
CA ILE A 71 -7.11 10.90 11.59
C ILE A 71 -8.10 10.33 10.58
N LYS A 72 -9.33 10.84 10.57
CA LYS A 72 -10.34 10.41 9.60
C LYS A 72 -9.86 10.61 8.15
N GLY A 73 -9.35 11.80 7.83
CA GLY A 73 -8.83 12.10 6.48
C GLY A 73 -7.66 11.21 6.10
N ILE A 74 -6.72 11.00 7.01
CA ILE A 74 -5.57 10.13 6.78
C ILE A 74 -6.03 8.69 6.50
N LEU A 75 -6.99 8.16 7.27
CA LEU A 75 -7.49 6.81 7.09
C LEU A 75 -8.28 6.67 5.79
N GLU A 76 -9.09 7.66 5.43
CA GLU A 76 -9.84 7.67 4.16
C GLU A 76 -8.90 7.67 2.95
N GLU A 77 -7.88 8.52 2.96
CA GLU A 77 -6.88 8.56 1.91
C GLU A 77 -6.07 7.27 1.83
N SER A 78 -5.76 6.67 2.98
CA SER A 78 -5.10 5.37 3.04
C SER A 78 -5.96 4.28 2.43
N LEU A 79 -7.25 4.27 2.71
CA LEU A 79 -8.18 3.31 2.13
C LEU A 79 -8.24 3.44 0.60
N GLU A 80 -8.31 4.65 0.08
CA GLU A 80 -8.29 4.89 -1.37
C GLU A 80 -7.00 4.37 -2.01
N HIS A 81 -5.86 4.61 -1.35
CA HIS A 81 -4.57 4.11 -1.82
C HIS A 81 -4.55 2.57 -1.89
N GLU A 82 -5.05 1.91 -0.85
CA GLU A 82 -5.09 0.45 -0.80
C GLU A 82 -6.08 -0.14 -1.83
N MET A 83 -7.22 0.51 -2.03
CA MET A 83 -8.18 0.08 -3.06
C MET A 83 -7.58 0.15 -4.46
N ALA A 84 -6.85 1.20 -4.76
CA ALA A 84 -6.18 1.34 -6.05
C ALA A 84 -5.05 0.32 -6.22
N ALA A 85 -4.32 0.02 -5.15
CA ALA A 85 -3.30 -1.04 -5.16
C ALA A 85 -3.92 -2.41 -5.44
N LEU A 86 -5.05 -2.71 -4.81
CA LEU A 86 -5.77 -3.96 -5.03
C LEU A 86 -6.18 -4.13 -6.50
N ASP A 87 -6.68 -3.08 -7.13
CA ASP A 87 -7.06 -3.12 -8.55
C ASP A 87 -5.86 -3.46 -9.42
N LEU A 88 -4.69 -2.88 -9.14
CA LEU A 88 -3.45 -3.19 -9.86
C LEU A 88 -3.02 -4.66 -9.67
N TYR A 89 -3.15 -5.18 -8.46
CA TYR A 89 -2.79 -6.58 -8.19
C TYR A 89 -3.73 -7.55 -8.89
N LYS A 90 -5.01 -7.22 -8.99
CA LYS A 90 -5.98 -8.02 -9.76
C LYS A 90 -5.66 -8.02 -11.24
N GLU A 91 -5.26 -6.88 -11.81
CA GLU A 91 -4.79 -6.79 -13.19
C GLU A 91 -3.55 -7.66 -13.40
N LEU A 92 -2.60 -7.61 -12.46
CA LEU A 92 -1.39 -8.43 -12.51
C LEU A 92 -1.75 -9.91 -12.50
N LEU A 93 -2.69 -10.34 -11.65
CA LEU A 93 -3.14 -11.73 -11.59
C LEU A 93 -3.65 -12.20 -12.95
N MET A 94 -4.44 -11.37 -13.64
CA MET A 94 -4.95 -11.71 -14.98
C MET A 94 -3.82 -11.93 -16.00
N ILE A 95 -2.72 -11.20 -15.84
CA ILE A 95 -1.57 -11.32 -16.75
C ILE A 95 -0.75 -12.59 -16.45
N VAL A 96 -0.52 -12.90 -15.18
CA VAL A 96 0.37 -13.99 -14.77
C VAL A 96 -0.34 -15.34 -14.63
N GLU A 97 -1.67 -15.33 -14.57
CA GLU A 97 -2.47 -16.54 -14.41
C GLU A 97 -2.23 -17.49 -15.59
N GLY A 98 -1.90 -18.73 -15.26
CA GLY A 98 -1.58 -19.75 -16.26
C GLY A 98 -0.15 -19.69 -16.81
N SER A 99 0.67 -18.69 -16.45
CA SER A 99 2.05 -18.58 -16.96
C SER A 99 3.11 -19.05 -15.96
N SER A 100 2.96 -18.69 -14.69
CA SER A 100 3.91 -19.08 -13.64
C SER A 100 3.17 -19.26 -12.33
N ILE A 101 3.21 -20.46 -11.77
CA ILE A 101 2.58 -20.76 -10.48
C ILE A 101 3.18 -19.87 -9.38
N TYR A 102 4.49 -19.65 -9.41
CA TYR A 102 5.16 -18.80 -8.42
C TYR A 102 4.63 -17.37 -8.42
N LEU A 103 4.49 -16.78 -9.62
CA LEU A 103 3.96 -15.42 -9.77
C LEU A 103 2.47 -15.35 -9.43
N GLU A 104 1.70 -16.37 -9.76
CA GLU A 104 0.30 -16.45 -9.35
C GLU A 104 0.15 -16.44 -7.82
N GLU A 105 0.91 -17.28 -7.13
CA GLU A 105 0.85 -17.38 -5.67
C GLU A 105 1.31 -16.08 -5.00
N TYR A 106 2.38 -15.49 -5.52
CA TYR A 106 2.85 -14.19 -5.05
C TYR A 106 1.75 -13.14 -5.19
N THR A 107 1.11 -13.06 -6.35
CA THR A 107 0.07 -12.06 -6.63
C THR A 107 -1.18 -12.31 -5.79
N ARG A 108 -1.60 -13.57 -5.62
CA ARG A 108 -2.73 -13.91 -4.76
C ARG A 108 -2.47 -13.53 -3.32
N ASN A 109 -1.25 -13.73 -2.84
CA ASN A 109 -0.86 -13.33 -1.50
C ASN A 109 -0.93 -11.80 -1.31
N LEU A 110 -0.46 -11.03 -2.29
CA LEU A 110 -0.60 -9.58 -2.27
C LEU A 110 -2.07 -9.14 -2.21
N ILE A 111 -2.93 -9.77 -3.01
CA ILE A 111 -4.38 -9.48 -3.00
C ILE A 111 -4.97 -9.75 -1.62
N GLY A 112 -4.64 -10.89 -1.02
CA GLY A 112 -5.13 -11.23 0.32
C GLY A 112 -4.68 -10.22 1.38
N GLN A 113 -3.42 -9.77 1.33
CA GLN A 113 -2.90 -8.76 2.25
C GLN A 113 -3.63 -7.42 2.08
N GLU A 114 -3.86 -6.98 0.85
CA GLU A 114 -4.55 -5.72 0.60
C GLU A 114 -6.02 -5.76 1.03
N GLU A 115 -6.70 -6.88 0.82
CA GLU A 115 -8.07 -7.05 1.32
C GLU A 115 -8.10 -6.98 2.85
N GLN A 116 -7.13 -7.58 3.52
CA GLN A 116 -7.01 -7.51 4.97
C GLN A 116 -6.76 -6.07 5.45
N HIS A 117 -5.87 -5.33 4.79
CA HIS A 117 -5.61 -3.92 5.11
C HIS A 117 -6.88 -3.07 4.98
N GLN A 118 -7.66 -3.29 3.93
CA GLN A 118 -8.92 -2.58 3.74
C GLN A 118 -9.92 -2.87 4.86
N LEU A 119 -10.02 -4.12 5.30
CA LEU A 119 -10.90 -4.48 6.42
C LEU A 119 -10.48 -3.76 7.70
N GLU A 120 -9.18 -3.71 7.98
CA GLU A 120 -8.66 -3.00 9.15
C GLU A 120 -8.94 -1.49 9.07
N LEU A 121 -8.67 -0.88 7.92
CA LEU A 121 -8.94 0.55 7.71
C LEU A 121 -10.42 0.88 7.88
N ARG A 122 -11.31 0.04 7.35
CA ARG A 122 -12.75 0.22 7.49
C ARG A 122 -13.19 0.11 8.95
N LYS A 123 -12.62 -0.80 9.72
CA LYS A 123 -12.90 -0.92 11.16
C LYS A 123 -12.43 0.32 11.91
N MET A 124 -11.23 0.79 11.61
CA MET A 124 -10.68 2.00 12.25
C MET A 124 -11.53 3.22 11.92
N LEU A 125 -12.02 3.34 10.69
CA LEU A 125 -12.87 4.46 10.26
C LEU A 125 -14.22 4.50 10.98
N LYS A 126 -14.71 3.39 11.50
CA LYS A 126 -16.00 3.37 12.23
C LYS A 126 -15.97 4.25 13.47
N ASP A 127 -14.81 4.43 14.09
CA ASP A 127 -14.66 5.29 15.26
C ASP A 127 -14.78 6.78 14.93
N PHE A 128 -14.65 7.14 13.66
CA PHE A 128 -14.58 8.53 13.21
C PHE A 128 -15.74 8.91 12.28
N SER A 129 -16.74 8.06 12.16
CA SER A 129 -17.92 8.29 11.32
C SER A 129 -19.00 9.14 11.99
#